data_d147e022517c3bb85f6ac15480a932ad
#
_entry.id   d147e022517c3bb85f6ac15480a932ad
#
_cell.length_a   1.000
_cell.length_b   1.000
_cell.length_c   1.000
_cell.angle_alpha   90.00
_cell.angle_beta   90.00
_cell.angle_gamma   90.00
#
_symmetry.space_group_name_H-M   'P 1'
#
loop_
_entity.id
_entity.type
_entity.pdbx_description
1 polymer ?
#
loop_
_entity_poly.entity_id
_entity_poly.type
_entity_poly.pdbx_seq_one_letter_code
_entity_poly.pdbx_strand_id
1 'polypeptide(L)'
;MSWALTIFGIVLLIILHELGHFAVAKAVGMRVERFSLFFPPKLASVRRGETEYAIGALPLGGYVRITGMTPDELRNMDARVAVRGFAMQPPWKRVAVIVAGPLMNVVIAFVLFAAVLMSGDLNGAASLERLDPSVQTVLPSASVEVVEHGSPAAAALRPGDKILTADGVPASVSSVRASINSHRCAGALAEGCKATTPVHLEIRRGGRTLTEAVYPRYNARAKRMLIGFGFGGTAKPFGAGGAARASLKEMWHVTTQTITGFGHALTNSKARHEVSSIVGITRAAHENVAAGAGYALVFLAFISLILAVINLFPFLPLDGGHVLWAIAEKVRGARISVGAMYRFSSVGIVLLAFLVLNGIGNDISRLGG
;
A
#
# COMPACT_ATOMS: atom_id res chain seq x y z
N MET A 1 17.57 7.81 9.02
CA MET A 1 17.14 8.30 7.67
C MET A 1 15.81 7.70 7.22
N SER A 2 15.58 6.41 7.38
CA SER A 2 14.31 5.74 6.97
C SER A 2 13.05 6.29 7.65
N TRP A 3 13.06 6.57 8.96
CA TRP A 3 11.91 7.18 9.67
C TRP A 3 11.50 8.54 9.11
N ALA A 4 12.47 9.40 8.79
CA ALA A 4 12.17 10.72 8.21
C ALA A 4 11.50 10.59 6.84
N LEU A 5 11.96 9.67 5.99
CA LEU A 5 11.36 9.39 4.69
C LEU A 5 9.95 8.78 4.83
N THR A 6 9.76 7.89 5.81
CA THR A 6 8.44 7.31 6.10
C THR A 6 7.43 8.38 6.47
N ILE A 7 7.78 9.22 7.45
CA ILE A 7 6.91 10.32 7.91
C ILE A 7 6.65 11.28 6.74
N PHE A 8 7.69 11.66 6.00
CA PHE A 8 7.55 12.54 4.84
C PHE A 8 6.58 11.96 3.79
N GLY A 9 6.69 10.67 3.46
CA GLY A 9 5.80 10.01 2.50
C GLY A 9 4.34 10.04 2.95
N ILE A 10 4.05 9.68 4.20
CA ILE A 10 2.69 9.70 4.75
C ILE A 10 2.13 11.12 4.79
N VAL A 11 2.92 12.08 5.26
CA VAL A 11 2.52 13.50 5.32
C VAL A 11 2.24 14.05 3.92
N LEU A 12 3.05 13.69 2.94
CA LEU A 12 2.85 14.09 1.55
C LEU A 12 1.54 13.56 0.98
N LEU A 13 1.18 12.29 1.27
CA LEU A 13 -0.12 11.72 0.84
C LEU A 13 -1.30 12.51 1.42
N ILE A 14 -1.22 12.89 2.69
CA ILE A 14 -2.25 13.70 3.35
C ILE A 14 -2.35 15.08 2.69
N ILE A 15 -1.22 15.76 2.46
CA ILE A 15 -1.20 17.09 1.81
C ILE A 15 -1.83 17.02 0.41
N LEU A 16 -1.48 16.00 -0.37
CA LEU A 16 -2.00 15.85 -1.73
C LEU A 16 -3.49 15.53 -1.74
N HIS A 17 -3.97 14.73 -0.79
CA HIS A 17 -5.40 14.49 -0.58
C HIS A 17 -6.16 15.80 -0.32
N GLU A 18 -5.73 16.57 0.68
CA GLU A 18 -6.33 17.87 1.02
C GLU A 18 -6.22 18.88 -0.13
N LEU A 19 -5.11 18.83 -0.89
CA LEU A 19 -4.92 19.66 -2.06
C LEU A 19 -5.95 19.35 -3.15
N GLY A 20 -6.39 18.10 -3.27
CA GLY A 20 -7.48 17.73 -4.17
C GLY A 20 -8.77 18.49 -3.85
N HIS A 21 -9.23 18.45 -2.59
CA HIS A 21 -10.40 19.23 -2.14
C HIS A 21 -10.23 20.73 -2.35
N PHE A 22 -9.08 21.25 -1.94
CA PHE A 22 -8.74 22.68 -2.05
C PHE A 22 -8.79 23.16 -3.49
N ALA A 23 -8.11 22.46 -4.39
CA ALA A 23 -8.01 22.87 -5.80
C ALA A 23 -9.38 22.91 -6.48
N VAL A 24 -10.19 21.86 -6.28
CA VAL A 24 -11.53 21.81 -6.89
C VAL A 24 -12.48 22.79 -6.23
N ALA A 25 -12.43 23.00 -4.91
CA ALA A 25 -13.24 24.01 -4.23
C ALA A 25 -12.97 25.44 -4.81
N LYS A 26 -11.71 25.76 -5.00
CA LYS A 26 -11.32 27.05 -5.64
C LYS A 26 -11.77 27.11 -7.09
N ALA A 27 -11.59 26.04 -7.87
CA ALA A 27 -11.97 25.99 -9.28
C ALA A 27 -13.48 26.19 -9.50
N VAL A 28 -14.32 25.64 -8.60
CA VAL A 28 -15.78 25.80 -8.69
C VAL A 28 -16.31 27.10 -8.01
N GLY A 29 -15.42 27.95 -7.52
CA GLY A 29 -15.73 29.26 -6.94
C GLY A 29 -16.17 29.26 -5.48
N MET A 30 -15.97 28.16 -4.74
CA MET A 30 -16.23 28.11 -3.30
C MET A 30 -15.18 28.90 -2.52
N ARG A 31 -15.59 29.47 -1.40
CA ARG A 31 -14.66 30.15 -0.50
C ARG A 31 -14.01 29.15 0.43
N VAL A 32 -12.68 29.09 0.38
CA VAL A 32 -11.88 28.27 1.30
C VAL A 32 -11.27 29.19 2.37
N GLU A 33 -11.65 28.97 3.62
CA GLU A 33 -11.19 29.77 4.76
C GLU A 33 -9.80 29.34 5.22
N ARG A 34 -9.57 28.03 5.27
CA ARG A 34 -8.29 27.48 5.75
C ARG A 34 -7.92 26.20 5.01
N PHE A 35 -6.64 26.11 4.72
CA PHE A 35 -5.95 24.87 4.34
C PHE A 35 -4.94 24.57 5.45
N SER A 36 -5.11 23.47 6.17
CA SER A 36 -4.25 23.14 7.30
C SER A 36 -3.64 21.78 7.15
N LEU A 37 -2.31 21.72 7.29
CA LEU A 37 -1.61 20.51 7.60
C LEU A 37 -1.69 20.31 9.11
N PHE A 38 -2.19 19.15 9.55
CA PHE A 38 -2.41 18.78 10.94
C PHE A 38 -3.55 19.55 11.64
N PHE A 39 -4.05 18.92 12.71
CA PHE A 39 -5.16 19.44 13.51
C PHE A 39 -4.69 20.44 14.59
N PRO A 40 -5.59 21.28 15.09
CA PRO A 40 -5.28 22.23 16.18
C PRO A 40 -4.64 21.56 17.42
N PRO A 41 -3.92 22.34 18.27
CA PRO A 41 -3.72 23.77 18.21
C PRO A 41 -2.82 24.24 17.07
N LYS A 42 -3.04 25.48 16.57
CA LYS A 42 -2.29 26.06 15.47
C LYS A 42 -0.89 26.47 15.92
N LEU A 43 0.15 25.99 15.23
CA LEU A 43 1.54 26.33 15.48
C LEU A 43 2.01 27.55 14.65
N ALA A 44 1.67 27.55 13.37
CA ALA A 44 2.02 28.61 12.44
C ALA A 44 0.93 28.81 11.38
N SER A 45 0.80 30.02 10.87
CA SER A 45 -0.07 30.27 9.72
C SER A 45 0.35 31.51 8.93
N VAL A 46 -0.01 31.51 7.64
CA VAL A 46 0.12 32.64 6.73
C VAL A 46 -1.18 32.81 5.96
N ARG A 47 -1.66 34.04 5.83
CA ARG A 47 -2.85 34.35 5.04
C ARG A 47 -2.48 34.87 3.66
N ARG A 48 -3.06 34.25 2.64
CA ARG A 48 -2.96 34.72 1.26
C ARG A 48 -4.37 34.87 0.68
N GLY A 49 -4.76 36.12 0.39
CA GLY A 49 -6.12 36.46 -0.03
C GLY A 49 -7.15 36.05 1.04
N GLU A 50 -8.14 35.26 0.67
CA GLU A 50 -9.20 34.81 1.54
C GLU A 50 -8.87 33.53 2.33
N THR A 51 -7.75 32.85 2.03
CA THR A 51 -7.37 31.54 2.62
C THR A 51 -6.22 31.70 3.60
N GLU A 52 -6.37 31.11 4.78
CA GLU A 52 -5.31 30.91 5.77
C GLU A 52 -4.66 29.55 5.52
N TYR A 53 -3.34 29.53 5.31
CA TYR A 53 -2.54 28.31 5.24
C TYR A 53 -1.91 28.09 6.61
N ALA A 54 -2.18 26.96 7.25
CA ALA A 54 -1.80 26.73 8.63
C ALA A 54 -1.10 25.37 8.82
N ILE A 55 -0.31 25.29 9.89
CA ILE A 55 0.26 24.05 10.40
C ILE A 55 -0.23 23.88 11.83
N GLY A 56 -0.89 22.77 12.12
CA GLY A 56 -1.36 22.40 13.45
C GLY A 56 -0.33 21.55 14.20
N ALA A 57 -0.62 21.26 15.47
CA ALA A 57 0.27 20.48 16.34
C ALA A 57 0.00 18.97 16.30
N LEU A 58 -1.23 18.53 15.99
CA LEU A 58 -1.61 17.13 16.05
C LEU A 58 -1.50 16.46 14.68
N PRO A 59 -0.52 15.54 14.46
CA PRO A 59 -0.24 14.94 13.15
C PRO A 59 -1.24 13.79 12.82
N LEU A 60 -2.53 14.04 13.01
CA LEU A 60 -3.60 13.05 12.78
C LEU A 60 -4.24 13.19 11.38
N GLY A 61 -3.78 14.12 10.54
CA GLY A 61 -4.34 14.39 9.22
C GLY A 61 -4.20 15.85 8.83
N GLY A 62 -4.84 16.25 7.73
CA GLY A 62 -5.03 17.64 7.32
C GLY A 62 -6.51 17.98 7.27
N TYR A 63 -6.83 19.21 6.94
CA TYR A 63 -8.20 19.60 6.61
C TYR A 63 -8.29 20.86 5.78
N VAL A 64 -9.30 20.88 4.92
CA VAL A 64 -9.71 22.06 4.16
C VAL A 64 -11.01 22.60 4.75
N ARG A 65 -10.99 23.81 5.32
CA ARG A 65 -12.20 24.45 5.82
C ARG A 65 -12.82 25.28 4.70
N ILE A 66 -13.93 24.80 4.18
CA ILE A 66 -14.76 25.52 3.20
C ILE A 66 -15.85 26.27 3.98
N THR A 67 -16.11 27.51 3.63
CA THR A 67 -17.17 28.32 4.25
C THR A 67 -18.51 27.58 4.17
N GLY A 68 -19.26 27.55 5.29
CA GLY A 68 -20.63 27.07 5.31
C GLY A 68 -20.77 25.59 4.94
N MET A 69 -19.96 24.73 5.55
CA MET A 69 -20.11 23.28 5.43
C MET A 69 -21.47 22.82 5.96
N THR A 70 -22.03 23.53 6.94
CA THR A 70 -23.39 23.33 7.44
C THR A 70 -24.28 24.56 7.14
N PRO A 71 -25.61 24.37 6.94
CA PRO A 71 -26.54 25.48 6.74
C PRO A 71 -26.57 26.49 7.90
N ASP A 72 -26.33 26.02 9.13
CA ASP A 72 -26.35 26.85 10.33
C ASP A 72 -25.19 27.84 10.39
N GLU A 73 -24.01 27.47 9.86
CA GLU A 73 -22.87 28.38 9.74
C GLU A 73 -23.17 29.59 8.85
N LEU A 74 -24.10 29.45 7.89
CA LEU A 74 -24.41 30.50 6.92
C LEU A 74 -25.42 31.54 7.45
N ARG A 75 -26.16 31.25 8.53
CA ARG A 75 -27.25 32.11 9.03
C ARG A 75 -26.79 33.50 9.46
N ASN A 76 -25.57 33.62 9.97
CA ASN A 76 -25.01 34.85 10.50
C ASN A 76 -23.91 35.44 9.62
N MET A 77 -23.79 35.00 8.36
CA MET A 77 -22.77 35.45 7.43
C MET A 77 -23.31 36.56 6.49
N ASP A 78 -22.39 37.42 6.02
CA ASP A 78 -22.68 38.34 4.93
C ASP A 78 -23.17 37.56 3.70
N ALA A 79 -24.23 38.04 3.07
CA ALA A 79 -24.87 37.39 1.92
C ALA A 79 -23.90 37.13 0.77
N ARG A 80 -22.92 38.06 0.54
CA ARG A 80 -21.88 37.88 -0.50
C ARG A 80 -20.93 36.74 -0.21
N VAL A 81 -20.70 36.44 1.08
CA VAL A 81 -19.87 35.31 1.54
C VAL A 81 -20.68 34.03 1.52
N ALA A 82 -21.91 34.07 2.04
CA ALA A 82 -22.79 32.92 2.14
C ALA A 82 -23.07 32.27 0.78
N VAL A 83 -23.24 33.04 -0.30
CA VAL A 83 -23.52 32.52 -1.64
C VAL A 83 -22.37 31.63 -2.18
N ARG A 84 -21.14 31.85 -1.69
CA ARG A 84 -19.97 31.03 -2.02
C ARG A 84 -19.75 29.86 -1.03
N GLY A 85 -20.65 29.71 -0.06
CA GLY A 85 -20.59 28.64 0.92
C GLY A 85 -20.96 27.27 0.35
N PHE A 86 -20.38 26.22 0.87
CA PHE A 86 -20.56 24.81 0.43
C PHE A 86 -22.04 24.41 0.37
N ALA A 87 -22.82 24.66 1.43
CA ALA A 87 -24.23 24.27 1.50
C ALA A 87 -25.13 25.05 0.53
N MET A 88 -24.68 26.20 0.00
CA MET A 88 -25.40 26.99 -1.00
C MET A 88 -25.10 26.54 -2.43
N GLN A 89 -24.08 25.74 -2.64
CA GLN A 89 -23.72 25.27 -3.96
C GLN A 89 -24.61 24.13 -4.44
N PRO A 90 -24.81 23.99 -5.75
CA PRO A 90 -25.55 22.87 -6.32
C PRO A 90 -24.87 21.53 -5.97
N PRO A 91 -25.63 20.42 -5.83
CA PRO A 91 -25.12 19.13 -5.38
C PRO A 91 -23.91 18.63 -6.18
N TRP A 92 -23.87 18.84 -7.49
CA TRP A 92 -22.74 18.38 -8.31
C TRP A 92 -21.41 19.05 -7.94
N LYS A 93 -21.43 20.36 -7.60
CA LYS A 93 -20.21 21.06 -7.14
C LYS A 93 -19.75 20.53 -5.79
N ARG A 94 -20.70 20.26 -4.89
CA ARG A 94 -20.40 19.70 -3.57
C ARG A 94 -19.78 18.31 -3.70
N VAL A 95 -20.38 17.45 -4.52
CA VAL A 95 -19.84 16.10 -4.80
C VAL A 95 -18.46 16.20 -5.44
N ALA A 96 -18.27 17.05 -6.46
CA ALA A 96 -16.99 17.23 -7.14
C ALA A 96 -15.86 17.62 -6.16
N VAL A 97 -16.13 18.55 -5.25
CA VAL A 97 -15.15 18.99 -4.24
C VAL A 97 -14.81 17.87 -3.28
N ILE A 98 -15.82 17.15 -2.79
CA ILE A 98 -15.58 16.09 -1.80
C ILE A 98 -14.90 14.86 -2.42
N VAL A 99 -15.24 14.48 -3.64
CA VAL A 99 -14.60 13.35 -4.34
C VAL A 99 -13.15 13.68 -4.77
N ALA A 100 -12.81 14.97 -4.88
CA ALA A 100 -11.49 15.40 -5.37
C ALA A 100 -10.32 14.94 -4.49
N GLY A 101 -10.48 14.86 -3.17
CA GLY A 101 -9.47 14.31 -2.27
C GLY A 101 -9.21 12.83 -2.51
N PRO A 102 -10.23 11.96 -2.38
CA PRO A 102 -10.10 10.55 -2.73
C PRO A 102 -9.59 10.31 -4.16
N LEU A 103 -10.07 11.08 -5.14
CA LEU A 103 -9.61 10.96 -6.52
C LEU A 103 -8.12 11.29 -6.67
N MET A 104 -7.61 12.28 -5.94
CA MET A 104 -6.18 12.57 -5.90
C MET A 104 -5.38 11.35 -5.43
N ASN A 105 -5.84 10.68 -4.39
CA ASN A 105 -5.19 9.47 -3.89
C ASN A 105 -5.24 8.31 -4.90
N VAL A 106 -6.34 8.16 -5.64
CA VAL A 106 -6.45 7.19 -6.74
C VAL A 106 -5.41 7.49 -7.83
N VAL A 107 -5.26 8.75 -8.22
CA VAL A 107 -4.25 9.18 -9.21
C VAL A 107 -2.83 8.91 -8.71
N ILE A 108 -2.54 9.23 -7.45
CA ILE A 108 -1.23 8.96 -6.85
C ILE A 108 -0.93 7.46 -6.86
N ALA A 109 -1.86 6.62 -6.42
CA ALA A 109 -1.70 5.17 -6.42
C ALA A 109 -1.42 4.64 -7.83
N PHE A 110 -2.19 5.10 -8.82
CA PHE A 110 -1.98 4.74 -10.23
C PHE A 110 -0.58 5.10 -10.73
N VAL A 111 -0.15 6.34 -10.48
CA VAL A 111 1.17 6.84 -10.93
C VAL A 111 2.29 6.04 -10.27
N LEU A 112 2.20 5.76 -8.96
CA LEU A 112 3.22 5.02 -8.24
C LEU A 112 3.30 3.56 -8.70
N PHE A 113 2.17 2.85 -8.85
CA PHE A 113 2.16 1.48 -9.38
C PHE A 113 2.72 1.44 -10.82
N ALA A 114 2.29 2.36 -11.68
CA ALA A 114 2.79 2.43 -13.05
C ALA A 114 4.29 2.71 -13.09
N ALA A 115 4.80 3.63 -12.27
CA ALA A 115 6.22 3.95 -12.19
C ALA A 115 7.05 2.73 -11.77
N VAL A 116 6.60 1.97 -10.77
CA VAL A 116 7.27 0.73 -10.34
C VAL A 116 7.27 -0.31 -11.44
N LEU A 117 6.14 -0.53 -12.12
CA LEU A 117 6.02 -1.48 -13.23
C LEU A 117 6.91 -1.11 -14.43
N MET A 118 7.09 0.18 -14.68
CA MET A 118 7.91 0.68 -15.79
C MET A 118 9.41 0.71 -15.45
N SER A 119 9.77 0.86 -14.18
CA SER A 119 11.17 0.97 -13.74
C SER A 119 11.96 -0.32 -13.88
N GLY A 120 11.31 -1.48 -13.86
CA GLY A 120 11.99 -2.77 -13.77
C GLY A 120 12.67 -3.00 -12.41
N ASP A 121 12.27 -2.26 -11.37
CA ASP A 121 12.77 -2.49 -10.01
C ASP A 121 12.28 -3.83 -9.48
N LEU A 122 13.22 -4.72 -9.13
CA LEU A 122 12.90 -6.07 -8.69
C LEU A 122 12.14 -6.10 -7.38
N ASN A 123 12.48 -5.21 -6.44
CA ASN A 123 11.87 -5.16 -5.12
C ASN A 123 10.40 -4.70 -5.21
N GLY A 124 10.16 -3.67 -6.03
CA GLY A 124 8.81 -3.20 -6.31
C GLY A 124 7.98 -4.23 -7.06
N ALA A 125 8.57 -4.88 -8.09
CA ALA A 125 7.93 -5.96 -8.83
C ALA A 125 7.54 -7.13 -7.93
N ALA A 126 8.44 -7.60 -7.07
CA ALA A 126 8.18 -8.67 -6.11
C ALA A 126 7.11 -8.27 -5.06
N SER A 127 7.09 -7.00 -4.67
CA SER A 127 6.06 -6.48 -3.76
C SER A 127 4.67 -6.51 -4.40
N LEU A 128 4.55 -6.09 -5.67
CA LEU A 128 3.29 -6.17 -6.42
C LEU A 128 2.80 -7.61 -6.59
N GLU A 129 3.70 -8.54 -6.95
CA GLU A 129 3.34 -9.96 -7.10
C GLU A 129 2.88 -10.61 -5.78
N ARG A 130 3.33 -10.09 -4.63
CA ARG A 130 2.82 -10.51 -3.32
C ARG A 130 1.40 -10.00 -3.05
N LEU A 131 1.08 -8.79 -3.52
CA LEU A 131 -0.26 -8.20 -3.39
C LEU A 131 -1.26 -8.90 -4.31
N ASP A 132 -0.91 -9.08 -5.59
CA ASP A 132 -1.69 -9.83 -6.58
C ASP A 132 -0.80 -10.81 -7.36
N PRO A 133 -0.77 -12.11 -6.98
CA PRO A 133 0.00 -13.14 -7.70
C PRO A 133 -0.39 -13.31 -9.17
N SER A 134 -1.51 -12.76 -9.61
CA SER A 134 -1.94 -12.81 -11.01
C SER A 134 -1.23 -11.79 -11.91
N VAL A 135 -0.51 -10.83 -11.31
CA VAL A 135 0.35 -9.87 -12.00
C VAL A 135 1.78 -10.41 -11.99
N GLN A 136 2.13 -11.20 -13.00
CA GLN A 136 3.49 -11.77 -13.13
C GLN A 136 4.49 -10.67 -13.47
N THR A 137 5.14 -10.11 -12.48
CA THR A 137 6.11 -9.02 -12.59
C THR A 137 7.54 -9.50 -12.47
N VAL A 138 7.76 -10.68 -11.87
CA VAL A 138 9.08 -11.28 -11.66
C VAL A 138 9.22 -12.53 -12.52
N LEU A 139 10.25 -12.54 -13.34
CA LEU A 139 10.67 -13.73 -14.09
C LEU A 139 11.71 -14.48 -13.24
N PRO A 140 11.45 -15.74 -12.87
CA PRO A 140 12.42 -16.54 -12.16
C PRO A 140 13.73 -16.63 -12.95
N SER A 141 14.85 -16.38 -12.32
CA SER A 141 16.17 -16.49 -12.93
C SER A 141 17.04 -17.49 -12.18
N ALA A 142 17.97 -18.14 -12.89
CA ALA A 142 18.94 -19.03 -12.28
C ALA A 142 20.07 -18.23 -11.58
N SER A 143 19.73 -17.20 -10.82
CA SER A 143 20.65 -16.47 -9.94
C SER A 143 20.40 -16.86 -8.48
N VAL A 144 21.44 -16.71 -7.66
CA VAL A 144 21.39 -16.95 -6.23
C VAL A 144 21.00 -15.66 -5.51
N GLU A 145 19.83 -15.63 -4.86
CA GLU A 145 19.37 -14.47 -4.09
C GLU A 145 19.78 -14.57 -2.63
N VAL A 146 19.55 -15.72 -2.04
CA VAL A 146 19.82 -16.01 -0.64
C VAL A 146 20.50 -17.38 -0.51
N VAL A 147 21.45 -17.48 0.40
CA VAL A 147 22.08 -18.75 0.79
C VAL A 147 21.77 -19.03 2.26
N GLU A 148 21.16 -20.17 2.54
CA GLU A 148 20.80 -20.56 3.89
C GLU A 148 22.06 -20.88 4.72
N HIS A 149 22.13 -20.32 5.91
CA HIS A 149 23.27 -20.54 6.81
C HIS A 149 23.40 -22.03 7.19
N GLY A 150 24.61 -22.57 7.12
CA GLY A 150 24.86 -23.98 7.43
C GLY A 150 24.37 -24.98 6.39
N SER A 151 23.81 -24.50 5.26
CA SER A 151 23.42 -25.35 4.15
C SER A 151 24.62 -25.82 3.31
N PRO A 152 24.48 -26.91 2.51
CA PRO A 152 25.51 -27.32 1.57
C PRO A 152 25.96 -26.21 0.59
N ALA A 153 25.07 -25.31 0.21
CA ALA A 153 25.38 -24.19 -0.67
C ALA A 153 26.25 -23.12 -0.01
N ALA A 154 26.23 -23.00 1.32
CA ALA A 154 26.92 -21.90 2.04
C ALA A 154 28.45 -21.87 1.83
N ALA A 155 29.07 -23.02 1.53
CA ALA A 155 30.49 -23.11 1.24
C ALA A 155 30.84 -22.73 -0.22
N ALA A 156 29.89 -22.90 -1.15
CA ALA A 156 30.13 -22.82 -2.60
C ALA A 156 29.50 -21.60 -3.26
N LEU A 157 28.28 -21.23 -2.84
CA LEU A 157 27.49 -20.16 -3.47
C LEU A 157 27.47 -18.90 -2.62
N ARG A 158 27.29 -17.77 -3.30
CA ARG A 158 27.12 -16.44 -2.70
C ARG A 158 25.92 -15.73 -3.31
N PRO A 159 25.22 -14.89 -2.55
CA PRO A 159 24.22 -14.01 -3.13
C PRO A 159 24.80 -13.19 -4.31
N GLY A 160 24.07 -13.13 -5.42
CA GLY A 160 24.49 -12.49 -6.66
C GLY A 160 25.17 -13.41 -7.68
N ASP A 161 25.49 -14.67 -7.35
CA ASP A 161 26.00 -15.64 -8.31
C ASP A 161 24.93 -15.93 -9.38
N LYS A 162 25.35 -16.00 -10.64
CA LYS A 162 24.49 -16.44 -11.74
C LYS A 162 24.88 -17.86 -12.13
N ILE A 163 23.98 -18.81 -11.95
CA ILE A 163 24.18 -20.20 -12.36
C ILE A 163 24.08 -20.25 -13.90
N LEU A 164 25.08 -20.80 -14.54
CA LEU A 164 25.16 -20.95 -16.00
C LEU A 164 24.73 -22.35 -16.44
N THR A 165 25.25 -23.38 -15.76
CA THR A 165 24.89 -24.77 -15.99
C THR A 165 24.74 -25.52 -14.65
N ALA A 166 23.96 -26.61 -14.67
CA ALA A 166 23.89 -27.58 -13.59
C ALA A 166 24.06 -28.98 -14.23
N ASP A 167 25.12 -29.70 -13.85
CA ASP A 167 25.56 -30.96 -14.46
C ASP A 167 25.65 -30.89 -16.00
N GLY A 168 26.17 -29.78 -16.51
CA GLY A 168 26.32 -29.53 -17.95
C GLY A 168 25.04 -29.08 -18.67
N VAL A 169 23.88 -29.05 -17.97
CA VAL A 169 22.62 -28.59 -18.54
C VAL A 169 22.49 -27.08 -18.36
N PRO A 170 22.13 -26.29 -19.40
CA PRO A 170 21.90 -24.86 -19.28
C PRO A 170 20.92 -24.51 -18.16
N ALA A 171 21.28 -23.52 -17.34
CA ALA A 171 20.55 -23.22 -16.13
C ALA A 171 19.24 -22.49 -16.38
N SER A 172 18.18 -23.09 -15.93
CA SER A 172 16.88 -22.50 -15.62
C SER A 172 16.51 -22.90 -14.21
N VAL A 173 15.54 -22.25 -13.58
CA VAL A 173 15.07 -22.66 -12.24
C VAL A 173 14.63 -24.13 -12.22
N SER A 174 13.97 -24.58 -13.29
CA SER A 174 13.51 -25.96 -13.42
C SER A 174 14.65 -26.94 -13.63
N SER A 175 15.60 -26.66 -14.54
CA SER A 175 16.73 -27.56 -14.81
C SER A 175 17.67 -27.68 -13.61
N VAL A 176 17.98 -26.59 -12.93
CA VAL A 176 18.81 -26.62 -11.70
C VAL A 176 18.13 -27.41 -10.59
N ARG A 177 16.82 -27.24 -10.38
CA ARG A 177 16.06 -28.06 -9.42
C ARG A 177 16.05 -29.53 -9.79
N ALA A 178 15.86 -29.85 -11.08
CA ALA A 178 15.86 -31.22 -11.56
C ALA A 178 17.24 -31.88 -11.36
N SER A 179 18.33 -31.17 -11.70
CA SER A 179 19.69 -31.64 -11.49
C SER A 179 19.97 -31.88 -9.99
N ILE A 180 19.71 -30.94 -9.10
CA ILE A 180 19.86 -31.13 -7.65
C ILE A 180 19.07 -32.32 -7.15
N ASN A 181 17.84 -32.50 -7.64
CA ASN A 181 16.97 -33.59 -7.21
C ASN A 181 17.29 -34.95 -7.83
N SER A 182 18.11 -35.04 -8.88
CA SER A 182 18.58 -36.31 -9.49
C SER A 182 19.61 -37.00 -8.62
N HIS A 183 20.37 -36.27 -7.82
CA HIS A 183 21.36 -36.85 -6.88
C HIS A 183 20.66 -37.44 -5.69
N ARG A 184 20.97 -38.73 -5.38
CA ARG A 184 20.29 -39.49 -4.35
C ARG A 184 21.23 -39.92 -3.23
N CYS A 185 20.65 -40.24 -2.08
CA CYS A 185 21.35 -40.87 -0.99
C CYS A 185 21.65 -42.34 -1.30
N ALA A 186 22.67 -42.92 -0.68
CA ALA A 186 23.03 -44.36 -0.83
C ALA A 186 21.98 -45.33 -0.27
N GLY A 187 21.10 -44.90 0.59
CA GLY A 187 20.10 -45.74 1.25
C GLY A 187 18.71 -45.11 1.31
N ALA A 188 17.93 -45.44 2.32
CA ALA A 188 16.61 -44.85 2.52
C ALA A 188 16.67 -43.32 2.69
N LEU A 189 15.67 -42.65 2.13
CA LEU A 189 15.57 -41.18 2.21
C LEU A 189 15.19 -40.77 3.66
N ALA A 190 16.19 -40.34 4.42
CA ALA A 190 16.02 -39.81 5.77
C ALA A 190 16.38 -38.32 5.79
N GLU A 191 15.80 -37.55 6.74
CA GLU A 191 16.10 -36.13 6.90
C GLU A 191 17.62 -35.89 6.99
N GLY A 192 18.13 -34.97 6.18
CA GLY A 192 19.54 -34.58 6.16
C GLY A 192 20.48 -35.55 5.49
N CYS A 193 20.02 -36.69 4.93
CA CYS A 193 20.92 -37.64 4.25
C CYS A 193 21.62 -36.98 3.07
N LYS A 194 22.94 -37.17 2.95
CA LYS A 194 23.80 -36.57 1.92
C LYS A 194 23.76 -37.41 0.66
N ALA A 195 23.66 -36.75 -0.51
CA ALA A 195 23.77 -37.40 -1.81
C ALA A 195 25.14 -38.09 -1.99
N THR A 196 25.17 -39.20 -2.74
CA THR A 196 26.41 -39.94 -3.06
C THR A 196 27.29 -39.19 -4.07
N THR A 197 26.68 -38.40 -4.92
CA THR A 197 27.35 -37.60 -5.96
C THR A 197 27.05 -36.11 -5.77
N PRO A 198 28.00 -35.21 -6.05
CA PRO A 198 27.75 -33.78 -6.02
C PRO A 198 27.02 -33.30 -7.28
N VAL A 199 26.22 -32.25 -7.17
CA VAL A 199 25.81 -31.47 -8.33
C VAL A 199 26.93 -30.54 -8.72
N HIS A 200 27.29 -30.49 -10.00
CA HIS A 200 28.31 -29.58 -10.57
C HIS A 200 27.61 -28.33 -11.08
N LEU A 201 27.90 -27.20 -10.48
CA LEU A 201 27.32 -25.90 -10.85
C LEU A 201 28.40 -25.04 -11.48
N GLU A 202 28.20 -24.65 -12.72
CA GLU A 202 28.96 -23.56 -13.34
C GLU A 202 28.29 -22.24 -12.99
N ILE A 203 29.04 -21.38 -12.32
CA ILE A 203 28.50 -20.08 -11.85
C ILE A 203 29.35 -18.94 -12.40
N ARG A 204 28.72 -17.78 -12.57
CA ARG A 204 29.41 -16.52 -12.84
C ARG A 204 29.37 -15.64 -11.59
N ARG A 205 30.56 -15.34 -11.07
CA ARG A 205 30.77 -14.48 -9.89
C ARG A 205 31.73 -13.37 -10.25
N GLY A 206 31.32 -12.09 -10.14
CA GLY A 206 32.20 -10.95 -10.46
C GLY A 206 32.83 -11.01 -11.88
N GLY A 207 32.09 -11.49 -12.88
CA GLY A 207 32.55 -11.63 -14.26
C GLY A 207 33.37 -12.91 -14.53
N ARG A 208 33.79 -13.66 -13.53
CA ARG A 208 34.57 -14.92 -13.67
C ARG A 208 33.64 -16.13 -13.62
N THR A 209 33.90 -17.12 -14.45
CA THR A 209 33.23 -18.42 -14.41
C THR A 209 33.97 -19.33 -13.44
N LEU A 210 33.24 -19.93 -12.51
CA LEU A 210 33.73 -20.85 -11.49
C LEU A 210 32.90 -22.14 -11.56
N THR A 211 33.52 -23.27 -11.28
CA THR A 211 32.82 -24.56 -11.14
C THR A 211 32.84 -24.98 -9.68
N GLU A 212 31.66 -25.16 -9.13
CA GLU A 212 31.45 -25.56 -7.74
C GLU A 212 30.77 -26.92 -7.70
N ALA A 213 31.23 -27.78 -6.78
CA ALA A 213 30.65 -29.11 -6.55
C ALA A 213 29.96 -29.13 -5.19
N VAL A 214 28.65 -29.31 -5.17
CA VAL A 214 27.84 -29.24 -3.95
C VAL A 214 27.09 -30.55 -3.76
N TYR A 215 27.17 -31.14 -2.56
CA TYR A 215 26.45 -32.37 -2.24
C TYR A 215 25.04 -32.01 -1.70
N PRO A 216 23.96 -32.37 -2.42
CA PRO A 216 22.61 -32.15 -1.93
C PRO A 216 22.30 -32.96 -0.67
N ARG A 217 21.40 -32.44 0.16
CA ARG A 217 20.83 -33.16 1.30
C ARG A 217 19.33 -33.32 1.15
N TYR A 218 18.79 -34.43 1.59
CA TYR A 218 17.35 -34.66 1.57
C TYR A 218 16.64 -33.83 2.65
N ASN A 219 15.57 -33.18 2.26
CA ASN A 219 14.69 -32.49 3.18
C ASN A 219 13.33 -33.19 3.20
N ALA A 220 12.95 -33.72 4.33
CA ALA A 220 11.72 -34.51 4.48
C ALA A 220 10.46 -33.65 4.36
N ARG A 221 10.50 -32.37 4.78
CA ARG A 221 9.38 -31.44 4.65
C ARG A 221 9.13 -31.11 3.18
N ALA A 222 10.19 -30.83 2.43
CA ALA A 222 10.10 -30.53 1.00
C ALA A 222 10.01 -31.79 0.13
N LYS A 223 10.23 -32.99 0.69
CA LYS A 223 10.25 -34.30 0.03
C LYS A 223 11.20 -34.36 -1.18
N ARG A 224 12.33 -33.66 -1.11
CA ARG A 224 13.30 -33.53 -2.21
C ARG A 224 14.71 -33.23 -1.72
N MET A 225 15.68 -33.45 -2.64
CA MET A 225 17.07 -33.05 -2.41
C MET A 225 17.23 -31.54 -2.53
N LEU A 226 17.93 -30.92 -1.60
CA LEU A 226 18.19 -29.48 -1.54
C LEU A 226 19.67 -29.21 -1.26
N ILE A 227 20.16 -28.06 -1.72
CA ILE A 227 21.46 -27.52 -1.34
C ILE A 227 21.37 -26.26 -0.48
N GLY A 228 20.15 -25.69 -0.30
CA GLY A 228 19.88 -24.57 0.62
C GLY A 228 20.24 -23.20 0.05
N PHE A 229 19.65 -22.83 -1.08
CA PHE A 229 19.67 -21.47 -1.60
C PHE A 229 18.31 -21.10 -2.21
N GLY A 230 18.03 -19.79 -2.25
CA GLY A 230 16.88 -19.22 -2.95
C GLY A 230 17.28 -18.73 -4.35
N PHE A 231 16.43 -19.06 -5.34
CA PHE A 231 16.56 -18.52 -6.68
C PHE A 231 16.15 -17.05 -6.69
N GLY A 232 16.90 -16.23 -7.38
CA GLY A 232 16.54 -14.85 -7.66
C GLY A 232 15.53 -14.72 -8.80
N GLY A 233 15.15 -13.49 -9.03
CA GLY A 233 14.28 -13.10 -10.12
C GLY A 233 14.85 -11.92 -10.90
N THR A 234 14.30 -11.66 -12.06
CA THR A 234 14.49 -10.43 -12.81
C THR A 234 13.14 -9.75 -12.98
N ALA A 235 13.08 -8.47 -12.67
CA ALA A 235 11.84 -7.74 -12.92
C ALA A 235 11.62 -7.62 -14.44
N LYS A 236 10.36 -7.81 -14.85
CA LYS A 236 9.94 -7.59 -16.23
C LYS A 236 9.43 -6.15 -16.34
N PRO A 237 10.17 -5.22 -16.97
CA PRO A 237 9.67 -3.88 -17.18
C PRO A 237 8.48 -3.91 -18.15
N PHE A 238 7.46 -3.15 -17.83
CA PHE A 238 6.28 -3.00 -18.67
C PHE A 238 6.40 -1.75 -19.53
N GLY A 239 5.99 -1.80 -20.78
CA GLY A 239 5.75 -0.59 -21.56
C GLY A 239 4.55 0.19 -20.98
N ALA A 240 4.43 1.48 -21.30
CA ALA A 240 3.44 2.39 -20.71
C ALA A 240 1.98 1.84 -20.73
N GLY A 241 1.52 1.28 -21.86
CA GLY A 241 0.19 0.68 -21.96
C GLY A 241 0.01 -0.58 -21.10
N GLY A 242 1.07 -1.41 -21.00
CA GLY A 242 1.07 -2.59 -20.14
C GLY A 242 1.06 -2.20 -18.65
N ALA A 243 1.89 -1.22 -18.26
CA ALA A 243 1.95 -0.70 -16.91
C ALA A 243 0.61 -0.10 -16.49
N ALA A 244 -0.02 0.72 -17.33
CA ALA A 244 -1.33 1.30 -17.05
C ALA A 244 -2.40 0.22 -16.81
N ARG A 245 -2.45 -0.79 -17.67
CA ARG A 245 -3.42 -1.89 -17.53
C ARG A 245 -3.17 -2.72 -16.26
N ALA A 246 -1.92 -3.05 -15.97
CA ALA A 246 -1.56 -3.80 -14.79
C ALA A 246 -1.83 -2.98 -13.51
N SER A 247 -1.53 -1.67 -13.50
CA SER A 247 -1.86 -0.77 -12.38
C SER A 247 -3.36 -0.72 -12.10
N LEU A 248 -4.20 -0.60 -13.13
CA LEU A 248 -5.66 -0.60 -12.94
C LEU A 248 -6.16 -1.93 -12.40
N LYS A 249 -5.59 -3.05 -12.85
CA LYS A 249 -5.92 -4.38 -12.32
C LYS A 249 -5.55 -4.49 -10.84
N GLU A 250 -4.33 -4.07 -10.48
CA GLU A 250 -3.86 -4.06 -9.10
C GLU A 250 -4.74 -3.16 -8.20
N MET A 251 -5.06 -1.97 -8.69
CA MET A 251 -5.95 -1.05 -7.96
C MET A 251 -7.34 -1.66 -7.74
N TRP A 252 -7.88 -2.36 -8.73
CA TRP A 252 -9.15 -3.07 -8.59
C TRP A 252 -9.05 -4.18 -7.55
N HIS A 253 -7.97 -4.97 -7.58
CA HIS A 253 -7.71 -6.02 -6.60
C HIS A 253 -7.63 -5.47 -5.18
N VAL A 254 -6.79 -4.46 -4.95
CA VAL A 254 -6.65 -3.80 -3.64
C VAL A 254 -7.97 -3.18 -3.17
N THR A 255 -8.72 -2.54 -4.07
CA THR A 255 -10.03 -1.95 -3.75
C THR A 255 -11.02 -3.01 -3.27
N THR A 256 -11.14 -4.12 -3.98
CA THR A 256 -12.04 -5.22 -3.61
C THR A 256 -11.62 -5.87 -2.30
N GLN A 257 -10.32 -6.10 -2.10
CA GLN A 257 -9.77 -6.62 -0.84
C GLN A 257 -10.04 -5.66 0.34
N THR A 258 -9.92 -4.36 0.12
CA THR A 258 -10.19 -3.36 1.17
C THR A 258 -11.66 -3.38 1.59
N ILE A 259 -12.58 -3.42 0.61
CA ILE A 259 -14.04 -3.44 0.88
C ILE A 259 -14.44 -4.75 1.57
N THR A 260 -13.98 -5.90 1.05
CA THR A 260 -14.31 -7.21 1.63
C THR A 260 -13.65 -7.40 2.99
N GLY A 261 -12.38 -6.96 3.16
CA GLY A 261 -11.67 -6.99 4.43
C GLY A 261 -12.36 -6.15 5.50
N PHE A 262 -12.85 -4.97 5.15
CA PHE A 262 -13.66 -4.14 6.06
C PHE A 262 -14.95 -4.87 6.48
N GLY A 263 -15.67 -5.48 5.55
CA GLY A 263 -16.85 -6.29 5.85
C GLY A 263 -16.54 -7.48 6.76
N HIS A 264 -15.45 -8.19 6.49
CA HIS A 264 -15.01 -9.32 7.31
C HIS A 264 -14.57 -8.88 8.72
N ALA A 265 -13.89 -7.74 8.85
CA ALA A 265 -13.50 -7.21 10.15
C ALA A 265 -14.69 -6.90 11.06
N LEU A 266 -15.85 -6.56 10.50
CA LEU A 266 -17.08 -6.35 11.26
C LEU A 266 -17.76 -7.67 11.70
N THR A 267 -17.65 -8.72 10.91
CA THR A 267 -18.42 -9.96 11.09
C THR A 267 -17.62 -11.14 11.64
N ASN A 268 -16.29 -11.16 11.46
CA ASN A 268 -15.42 -12.29 11.78
C ASN A 268 -14.33 -11.90 12.79
N SER A 269 -14.27 -12.63 13.92
CA SER A 269 -13.26 -12.39 14.95
C SER A 269 -11.82 -12.61 14.48
N LYS A 270 -11.55 -13.59 13.60
CA LYS A 270 -10.21 -13.84 13.05
C LYS A 270 -9.74 -12.67 12.18
N ALA A 271 -10.61 -12.14 11.33
CA ALA A 271 -10.29 -10.98 10.48
C ALA A 271 -10.01 -9.72 11.31
N ARG A 272 -10.64 -9.57 12.48
CA ARG A 272 -10.36 -8.46 13.41
C ARG A 272 -8.93 -8.46 13.94
N HIS A 273 -8.31 -9.62 14.15
CA HIS A 273 -6.90 -9.73 14.57
C HIS A 273 -5.90 -9.32 13.49
N GLU A 274 -6.34 -9.20 12.24
CA GLU A 274 -5.50 -8.73 11.14
C GLU A 274 -5.53 -7.19 10.98
N VAL A 275 -6.50 -6.51 11.60
CA VAL A 275 -6.62 -5.05 11.57
C VAL A 275 -5.44 -4.44 12.33
N SER A 276 -4.73 -3.53 11.67
CA SER A 276 -3.64 -2.74 12.25
C SER A 276 -4.09 -1.31 12.52
N SER A 277 -3.57 -0.71 13.59
CA SER A 277 -3.76 0.71 13.87
C SER A 277 -2.75 1.57 13.09
N ILE A 278 -2.81 2.89 13.33
CA ILE A 278 -1.85 3.84 12.76
C ILE A 278 -0.40 3.49 13.18
N VAL A 279 -0.20 2.85 14.34
CA VAL A 279 1.12 2.41 14.83
C VAL A 279 1.65 1.27 13.95
N GLY A 280 0.83 0.23 13.73
CA GLY A 280 1.20 -0.89 12.87
C GLY A 280 1.44 -0.47 11.41
N ILE A 281 0.59 0.42 10.87
CA ILE A 281 0.77 0.99 9.53
C ILE A 281 2.08 1.77 9.42
N THR A 282 2.41 2.61 10.42
CA THR A 282 3.65 3.39 10.42
C THR A 282 4.89 2.50 10.52
N ARG A 283 4.82 1.42 11.31
CA ARG A 283 5.88 0.41 11.38
C ARG A 283 6.06 -0.31 10.05
N ALA A 284 4.99 -0.80 9.44
CA ALA A 284 5.04 -1.43 8.12
C ALA A 284 5.59 -0.47 7.05
N ALA A 285 5.22 0.81 7.09
CA ALA A 285 5.78 1.83 6.22
C ALA A 285 7.30 1.97 6.40
N HIS A 286 7.76 2.00 7.65
CA HIS A 286 9.18 2.08 7.96
C HIS A 286 9.95 0.85 7.46
N GLU A 287 9.42 -0.35 7.68
CA GLU A 287 10.03 -1.61 7.21
C GLU A 287 10.15 -1.63 5.68
N ASN A 288 9.11 -1.20 4.95
CA ASN A 288 9.14 -1.10 3.48
C ASN A 288 10.14 -0.04 2.98
N VAL A 289 10.21 1.12 3.63
CA VAL A 289 11.21 2.16 3.29
C VAL A 289 12.63 1.68 3.57
N ALA A 290 12.86 0.94 4.65
CA ALA A 290 14.16 0.38 4.99
C ALA A 290 14.56 -0.75 4.02
N ALA A 291 13.60 -1.50 3.48
CA ALA A 291 13.82 -2.58 2.52
C ALA A 291 14.19 -2.06 1.12
N GLY A 292 13.84 -0.83 0.76
CA GLY A 292 14.23 -0.21 -0.51
C GLY A 292 13.15 0.63 -1.17
N ALA A 293 13.56 1.40 -2.18
CA ALA A 293 12.68 2.35 -2.85
C ALA A 293 11.46 1.69 -3.51
N GLY A 294 11.63 0.55 -4.16
CA GLY A 294 10.53 -0.18 -4.80
C GLY A 294 9.46 -0.62 -3.80
N TYR A 295 9.87 -1.21 -2.67
CA TYR A 295 8.94 -1.56 -1.58
C TYR A 295 8.22 -0.33 -1.03
N ALA A 296 8.95 0.76 -0.81
CA ALA A 296 8.40 2.02 -0.31
C ALA A 296 7.33 2.59 -1.25
N LEU A 297 7.59 2.63 -2.56
CA LEU A 297 6.67 3.17 -3.55
C LEU A 297 5.39 2.33 -3.66
N VAL A 298 5.51 1.00 -3.67
CA VAL A 298 4.35 0.09 -3.69
C VAL A 298 3.53 0.26 -2.41
N PHE A 299 4.18 0.35 -1.24
CA PHE A 299 3.49 0.56 0.02
C PHE A 299 2.76 1.90 0.07
N LEU A 300 3.39 2.99 -0.40
CA LEU A 300 2.75 4.30 -0.48
C LEU A 300 1.56 4.30 -1.45
N ALA A 301 1.68 3.62 -2.60
CA ALA A 301 0.59 3.45 -3.54
C ALA A 301 -0.60 2.70 -2.90
N PHE A 302 -0.31 1.62 -2.19
CA PHE A 302 -1.28 0.81 -1.46
C PHE A 302 -2.00 1.64 -0.37
N ILE A 303 -1.27 2.37 0.47
CA ILE A 303 -1.86 3.23 1.50
C ILE A 303 -2.68 4.36 0.87
N SER A 304 -2.19 4.98 -0.21
CA SER A 304 -2.93 6.03 -0.92
C SER A 304 -4.28 5.51 -1.43
N LEU A 305 -4.31 4.31 -2.02
CA LEU A 305 -5.54 3.72 -2.53
C LEU A 305 -6.51 3.32 -1.40
N ILE A 306 -5.99 2.71 -0.33
CA ILE A 306 -6.81 2.38 0.85
C ILE A 306 -7.43 3.64 1.44
N LEU A 307 -6.66 4.73 1.56
CA LEU A 307 -7.15 6.01 2.06
C LEU A 307 -8.27 6.57 1.16
N ALA A 308 -8.15 6.45 -0.16
CA ALA A 308 -9.21 6.82 -1.10
C ALA A 308 -10.49 6.00 -0.88
N VAL A 309 -10.35 4.67 -0.78
CA VAL A 309 -11.49 3.75 -0.61
C VAL A 309 -12.19 4.00 0.72
N ILE A 310 -11.43 4.09 1.82
CA ILE A 310 -12.00 4.31 3.15
C ILE A 310 -12.70 5.67 3.23
N ASN A 311 -12.09 6.74 2.68
CA ASN A 311 -12.73 8.06 2.68
C ASN A 311 -14.02 8.11 1.85
N LEU A 312 -14.23 7.20 0.91
CA LEU A 312 -15.49 7.09 0.16
C LEU A 312 -16.59 6.29 0.86
N PHE A 313 -16.32 5.70 2.05
CA PHE A 313 -17.39 5.07 2.83
C PHE A 313 -18.47 6.07 3.24
N PRO A 314 -19.75 5.69 3.20
CA PRO A 314 -20.89 6.60 3.33
C PRO A 314 -21.17 7.06 4.78
N PHE A 315 -20.16 7.32 5.58
CA PHE A 315 -20.27 7.73 6.97
C PHE A 315 -19.49 9.01 7.26
N LEU A 316 -20.08 10.00 7.92
CA LEU A 316 -19.29 11.09 8.50
C LEU A 316 -18.47 10.55 9.70
N PRO A 317 -17.23 11.02 9.92
CA PRO A 317 -16.65 12.23 9.31
C PRO A 317 -15.90 12.00 7.99
N LEU A 318 -16.08 10.85 7.31
CA LEU A 318 -15.42 10.56 6.05
C LEU A 318 -16.07 11.33 4.89
N ASP A 319 -15.32 11.54 3.81
CA ASP A 319 -15.78 12.27 2.63
C ASP A 319 -17.03 11.65 2.00
N GLY A 320 -17.09 10.32 1.92
CA GLY A 320 -18.24 9.59 1.38
C GLY A 320 -19.55 9.89 2.09
N GLY A 321 -19.50 10.25 3.39
CA GLY A 321 -20.65 10.71 4.12
C GLY A 321 -21.23 12.02 3.54
N HIS A 322 -20.39 12.98 3.21
CA HIS A 322 -20.81 14.23 2.55
C HIS A 322 -21.36 13.99 1.14
N VAL A 323 -20.76 13.05 0.40
CA VAL A 323 -21.25 12.63 -0.93
C VAL A 323 -22.66 12.02 -0.80
N LEU A 324 -22.84 11.08 0.14
CA LEU A 324 -24.13 10.44 0.40
C LEU A 324 -25.22 11.48 0.66
N TRP A 325 -24.94 12.45 1.56
CA TRP A 325 -25.92 13.48 1.91
C TRP A 325 -26.23 14.42 0.74
N ALA A 326 -25.23 14.80 -0.05
CA ALA A 326 -25.44 15.62 -1.24
C ALA A 326 -26.34 14.93 -2.30
N ILE A 327 -26.15 13.61 -2.48
CA ILE A 327 -26.97 12.79 -3.36
C ILE A 327 -28.40 12.62 -2.78
N ALA A 328 -28.50 12.30 -1.51
CA ALA A 328 -29.79 12.14 -0.83
C ALA A 328 -30.66 13.41 -0.89
N GLU A 329 -30.05 14.59 -0.69
CA GLU A 329 -30.73 15.89 -0.86
C GLU A 329 -31.20 16.10 -2.29
N LYS A 330 -30.40 15.73 -3.30
CA LYS A 330 -30.78 15.82 -4.72
C LYS A 330 -31.96 14.93 -5.04
N VAL A 331 -31.97 13.70 -4.55
CA VAL A 331 -33.05 12.73 -4.80
C VAL A 331 -34.34 13.12 -4.08
N ARG A 332 -34.22 13.60 -2.84
CA ARG A 332 -35.37 14.01 -2.02
C ARG A 332 -35.96 15.36 -2.44
N GLY A 333 -35.19 16.19 -3.16
CA GLY A 333 -35.61 17.56 -3.50
C GLY A 333 -35.65 18.52 -2.32
N ALA A 334 -35.20 18.11 -1.13
CA ALA A 334 -35.23 18.89 0.10
C ALA A 334 -33.97 18.66 0.94
N ARG A 335 -33.52 19.71 1.67
CA ARG A 335 -32.38 19.62 2.57
C ARG A 335 -32.64 18.64 3.72
N ILE A 336 -31.62 17.88 4.08
CA ILE A 336 -31.67 16.96 5.21
C ILE A 336 -31.28 17.71 6.49
N SER A 337 -32.02 17.44 7.58
CA SER A 337 -31.73 18.11 8.85
C SER A 337 -30.35 17.65 9.39
N VAL A 338 -29.64 18.61 9.96
CA VAL A 338 -28.33 18.36 10.59
C VAL A 338 -28.42 17.27 11.67
N GLY A 339 -29.51 17.23 12.43
CA GLY A 339 -29.76 16.19 13.42
C GLY A 339 -29.88 14.77 12.83
N ALA A 340 -30.49 14.59 11.63
CA ALA A 340 -30.53 13.31 10.96
C ALA A 340 -29.13 12.89 10.46
N MET A 341 -28.35 13.84 9.95
CA MET A 341 -26.97 13.60 9.54
C MET A 341 -26.12 13.12 10.73
N TYR A 342 -26.19 13.77 11.89
CA TYR A 342 -25.44 13.36 13.07
C TYR A 342 -25.86 12.00 13.63
N ARG A 343 -27.16 11.69 13.69
CA ARG A 343 -27.63 10.36 14.14
C ARG A 343 -27.14 9.23 13.26
N PHE A 344 -27.15 9.40 11.95
CA PHE A 344 -26.60 8.40 11.04
C PHE A 344 -25.08 8.29 11.18
N SER A 345 -24.41 9.43 11.32
CA SER A 345 -22.95 9.49 11.42
C SER A 345 -22.42 8.90 12.72
N SER A 346 -23.21 8.96 13.83
CA SER A 346 -22.80 8.34 15.08
C SER A 346 -22.59 6.84 14.95
N VAL A 347 -23.35 6.15 14.09
CA VAL A 347 -23.14 4.73 13.78
C VAL A 347 -21.77 4.53 13.11
N GLY A 348 -21.44 5.34 12.13
CA GLY A 348 -20.14 5.27 11.43
C GLY A 348 -18.97 5.57 12.38
N ILE A 349 -19.11 6.56 13.26
CA ILE A 349 -18.09 6.90 14.27
C ILE A 349 -17.87 5.73 15.24
N VAL A 350 -18.94 5.09 15.71
CA VAL A 350 -18.84 3.92 16.62
C VAL A 350 -18.15 2.75 15.91
N LEU A 351 -18.52 2.47 14.64
CA LEU A 351 -17.86 1.41 13.84
C LEU A 351 -16.38 1.71 13.63
N LEU A 352 -16.03 2.95 13.28
CA LEU A 352 -14.64 3.36 13.09
C LEU A 352 -13.85 3.27 14.40
N ALA A 353 -14.40 3.78 15.50
CA ALA A 353 -13.79 3.68 16.84
C ALA A 353 -13.57 2.22 17.25
N PHE A 354 -14.55 1.36 17.02
CA PHE A 354 -14.43 -0.08 17.26
C PHE A 354 -13.24 -0.70 16.49
N LEU A 355 -13.09 -0.40 15.20
CA LEU A 355 -11.98 -0.93 14.40
C LEU A 355 -10.61 -0.36 14.84
N VAL A 356 -10.56 0.94 15.15
CA VAL A 356 -9.32 1.58 15.65
C VAL A 356 -8.89 0.97 16.98
N LEU A 357 -9.81 0.77 17.92
CA LEU A 357 -9.50 0.17 19.22
C LEU A 357 -9.04 -1.29 19.08
N ASN A 358 -9.67 -2.07 18.19
CA ASN A 358 -9.19 -3.42 17.88
C ASN A 358 -7.79 -3.39 17.26
N GLY A 359 -7.52 -2.48 16.31
CA GLY A 359 -6.19 -2.32 15.71
C GLY A 359 -5.11 -1.97 16.74
N ILE A 360 -5.39 -1.05 17.66
CA ILE A 360 -4.48 -0.70 18.76
C ILE A 360 -4.22 -1.93 19.65
N GLY A 361 -5.25 -2.67 20.05
CA GLY A 361 -5.11 -3.88 20.85
C GLY A 361 -4.25 -4.94 20.15
N ASN A 362 -4.46 -5.14 18.85
CA ASN A 362 -3.67 -6.08 18.03
C ASN A 362 -2.20 -5.64 17.95
N ASP A 363 -1.94 -4.35 17.72
CA ASP A 363 -0.57 -3.85 17.61
C ASP A 363 0.18 -3.95 18.95
N ILE A 364 -0.48 -3.68 20.08
CA ILE A 364 0.09 -3.87 21.41
C ILE A 364 0.42 -5.35 21.66
N SER A 365 -0.48 -6.27 21.31
CA SER A 365 -0.23 -7.70 21.46
C SER A 365 0.93 -8.22 20.61
N ARG A 366 1.14 -7.65 19.42
CA ARG A 366 2.27 -7.95 18.52
C ARG A 366 3.60 -7.35 18.98
N LEU A 367 3.57 -6.33 19.84
CA LEU A 367 4.78 -5.71 20.42
C LEU A 367 5.22 -6.40 21.73
N GLY A 368 4.32 -7.10 22.41
CA GLY A 368 4.57 -7.76 23.70
C GLY A 368 4.91 -9.26 23.61
N GLY A 369 4.88 -9.86 22.43
CA GLY A 369 5.30 -11.24 22.14
C GLY A 369 6.47 -11.23 21.18
#